data_ddf0391eff83d5f97817ca4fc28fdcc6
#
_entry.id   ddf0391eff83d5f97817ca4fc28fdcc6
#
_cell.length_a   1.000
_cell.length_b   1.000
_cell.length_c   1.000
_cell.angle_alpha   90.00
_cell.angle_beta   90.00
_cell.angle_gamma   90.00
#
_symmetry.space_group_name_H-M   'P 1'
#
loop_
_entity.id
_entity.type
_entity.pdbx_description
1 polymer ?
#
loop_
_entity_poly.entity_id
_entity_poly.type
_entity_poly.pdbx_seq_one_letter_code
_entity_poly.pdbx_strand_id
1 'polypeptide(L)'
;WTVTGAGAFILCSDAEMLRRAEISGESIEIAEVMPGVVCDAGVRDANNMGAAMAPAAADTVCAYFESGAKIPDILLTGDLGNEGTQILRDLCSARGHDISKIHSDCGLIIFDRETQDKHAGGSGCGCSAAVLSANILRAMRRGTLRDVVFVGTGALMNTMSIQQGQSIPGIGHLVRFTAGKGAGM
;
A
#
# COMPACT_ATOMS: atom_id res chain seq x y z
N TRP A 1 0.72 11.11 -12.02
CA TRP A 1 0.17 10.57 -13.26
C TRP A 1 -0.63 9.30 -13.02
N THR A 2 -1.81 9.19 -13.65
CA THR A 2 -2.59 7.96 -13.61
C THR A 2 -1.84 6.83 -14.29
N VAL A 3 -1.63 5.71 -13.57
CA VAL A 3 -0.92 4.56 -14.10
C VAL A 3 -1.83 3.75 -15.01
N THR A 4 -1.40 3.52 -16.24
CA THR A 4 -2.03 2.58 -17.15
C THR A 4 -1.47 1.19 -16.88
N GLY A 5 -2.20 0.39 -16.12
CA GLY A 5 -1.77 -0.94 -15.72
C GLY A 5 -2.87 -1.70 -15.01
N ALA A 6 -2.65 -2.99 -14.84
CA ALA A 6 -3.53 -3.89 -14.12
C ALA A 6 -2.72 -4.97 -13.39
N GLY A 7 -3.29 -5.52 -12.32
CA GLY A 7 -2.79 -6.69 -11.62
C GLY A 7 -3.95 -7.62 -11.32
N ALA A 8 -3.73 -8.93 -11.45
CA ALA A 8 -4.70 -9.94 -11.09
C ALA A 8 -4.10 -10.86 -10.03
N PHE A 9 -4.89 -11.17 -9.01
CA PHE A 9 -4.49 -12.01 -7.88
C PHE A 9 -5.50 -13.14 -7.73
N ILE A 10 -4.99 -14.36 -7.55
CA ILE A 10 -5.81 -15.51 -7.21
C ILE A 10 -5.55 -15.82 -5.74
N LEU A 11 -6.60 -15.76 -4.94
CA LEU A 11 -6.59 -16.14 -3.54
C LEU A 11 -7.14 -17.55 -3.39
N CYS A 12 -6.49 -18.36 -2.57
CA CYS A 12 -6.91 -19.72 -2.29
C CYS A 12 -6.75 -20.02 -0.80
N SER A 13 -7.78 -20.59 -0.19
CA SER A 13 -7.74 -21.09 1.20
C SER A 13 -7.39 -22.57 1.29
N ASP A 14 -7.32 -23.28 0.16
CA ASP A 14 -7.05 -24.72 0.09
C ASP A 14 -5.56 -24.97 -0.20
N ALA A 15 -4.86 -25.52 0.81
CA ALA A 15 -3.44 -25.84 0.70
C ALA A 15 -3.16 -26.93 -0.36
N GLU A 16 -4.11 -27.84 -0.64
CA GLU A 16 -3.94 -28.86 -1.69
C GLU A 16 -4.05 -28.25 -3.08
N MET A 17 -4.95 -27.32 -3.31
CA MET A 17 -5.02 -26.57 -4.56
C MET A 17 -3.75 -25.78 -4.83
N LEU A 18 -3.17 -25.15 -3.78
CA LEU A 18 -1.91 -24.42 -3.90
C LEU A 18 -0.75 -25.36 -4.29
N ARG A 19 -0.71 -26.58 -3.74
CA ARG A 19 0.29 -27.59 -4.12
C ARG A 19 0.11 -28.07 -5.56
N ARG A 20 -1.12 -28.29 -6.00
CA ARG A 20 -1.44 -28.72 -7.37
C ARG A 20 -1.15 -27.66 -8.42
N ALA A 21 -1.17 -26.38 -8.04
CA ALA A 21 -0.90 -25.28 -8.96
C ALA A 21 0.58 -25.17 -9.38
N GLU A 22 1.45 -26.06 -8.87
CA GLU A 22 2.91 -26.12 -9.19
C GLU A 22 3.58 -24.74 -9.17
N ILE A 23 3.18 -23.91 -8.19
CA ILE A 23 3.69 -22.55 -8.08
C ILE A 23 5.17 -22.61 -7.67
N SER A 24 6.05 -22.14 -8.55
CA SER A 24 7.48 -22.06 -8.26
C SER A 24 7.79 -20.95 -7.23
N GLY A 25 8.72 -21.21 -6.32
CA GLY A 25 9.16 -20.27 -5.30
C GLY A 25 8.45 -20.42 -3.96
N GLU A 26 8.67 -19.47 -3.04
CA GLU A 26 8.07 -19.50 -1.71
C GLU A 26 6.55 -19.25 -1.80
N SER A 27 5.77 -19.89 -0.92
CA SER A 27 4.36 -19.58 -0.76
C SER A 27 4.19 -18.21 -0.11
N ILE A 28 3.18 -17.47 -0.55
CA ILE A 28 2.84 -16.17 0.05
C ILE A 28 1.48 -16.32 0.70
N GLU A 29 1.40 -15.92 1.96
CA GLU A 29 0.19 -16.00 2.77
C GLU A 29 -0.25 -14.60 3.18
N ILE A 30 -1.56 -14.37 3.23
CA ILE A 30 -2.15 -13.23 3.92
C ILE A 30 -2.18 -13.60 5.40
N ALA A 31 -1.23 -13.06 6.16
CA ALA A 31 -1.08 -13.38 7.59
C ALA A 31 -2.01 -12.55 8.47
N GLU A 32 -2.22 -11.29 8.11
CA GLU A 32 -3.05 -10.36 8.89
C GLU A 32 -3.78 -9.39 7.96
N VAL A 33 -4.94 -8.94 8.41
CA VAL A 33 -5.69 -7.86 7.80
C VAL A 33 -6.18 -6.89 8.86
N MET A 34 -6.11 -5.59 8.58
CA MET A 34 -6.64 -4.55 9.46
C MET A 34 -7.48 -3.59 8.62
N PRO A 35 -8.81 -3.60 8.78
CA PRO A 35 -9.67 -2.60 8.17
C PRO A 35 -9.33 -1.21 8.70
N GLY A 36 -9.10 -0.26 7.80
CA GLY A 36 -8.88 1.13 8.18
C GLY A 36 -10.20 1.87 8.38
N VAL A 37 -10.11 3.03 8.99
CA VAL A 37 -11.23 3.95 9.26
C VAL A 37 -11.19 5.09 8.24
N VAL A 38 -12.34 5.59 7.85
CA VAL A 38 -12.45 6.79 7.02
C VAL A 38 -12.02 8.00 7.84
N CYS A 39 -11.01 8.73 7.35
CA CYS A 39 -10.55 9.99 7.94
C CYS A 39 -10.84 11.14 6.99
N ASP A 40 -11.41 12.22 7.52
CA ASP A 40 -11.61 13.48 6.81
C ASP A 40 -10.77 14.58 7.45
N ALA A 41 -9.67 14.92 6.81
CA ALA A 41 -8.77 15.99 7.24
C ALA A 41 -9.12 17.36 6.66
N GLY A 42 -10.28 17.50 6.03
CA GLY A 42 -10.75 18.75 5.44
C GLY A 42 -10.05 19.13 4.13
N VAL A 43 -9.28 18.22 3.52
CA VAL A 43 -8.60 18.46 2.23
C VAL A 43 -9.65 18.58 1.13
N ARG A 44 -9.54 19.63 0.30
CA ARG A 44 -10.48 19.93 -0.80
C ARG A 44 -9.81 19.99 -2.16
N ASP A 45 -8.48 19.97 -2.19
CA ASP A 45 -7.72 20.00 -3.44
C ASP A 45 -7.69 18.61 -4.08
N ALA A 46 -8.46 18.45 -5.16
CA ALA A 46 -8.51 17.21 -5.92
C ALA A 46 -7.20 16.87 -6.65
N ASN A 47 -6.27 17.82 -6.77
CA ASN A 47 -4.95 17.57 -7.36
C ASN A 47 -3.94 17.05 -6.32
N ASN A 48 -4.26 17.13 -5.02
CA ASN A 48 -3.41 16.64 -3.93
C ASN A 48 -4.13 15.54 -3.13
N MET A 49 -4.47 14.44 -3.79
CA MET A 49 -5.13 13.30 -3.12
C MET A 49 -4.22 12.60 -2.11
N GLY A 50 -2.90 12.67 -2.28
CA GLY A 50 -1.95 12.15 -1.29
C GLY A 50 -2.17 12.77 0.10
N ALA A 51 -2.39 14.09 0.15
CA ALA A 51 -2.70 14.77 1.41
C ALA A 51 -4.05 14.32 2.01
N ALA A 52 -5.04 13.98 1.19
CA ALA A 52 -6.33 13.48 1.66
C ALA A 52 -6.24 12.04 2.20
N MET A 53 -5.41 11.18 1.58
CA MET A 53 -5.29 9.77 1.94
C MET A 53 -4.32 9.52 3.10
N ALA A 54 -3.26 10.31 3.23
CA ALA A 54 -2.19 10.09 4.20
C ALA A 54 -2.67 10.04 5.66
N PRO A 55 -3.63 10.85 6.14
CA PRO A 55 -4.13 10.74 7.51
C PRO A 55 -4.80 9.40 7.82
N ALA A 56 -5.60 8.87 6.90
CA ALA A 56 -6.22 7.55 7.05
C ALA A 56 -5.19 6.42 7.04
N ALA A 57 -4.18 6.51 6.16
CA ALA A 57 -3.07 5.57 6.12
C ALA A 57 -2.26 5.63 7.43
N ALA A 58 -1.99 6.83 7.97
CA ALA A 58 -1.28 7.02 9.22
C ALA A 58 -2.03 6.42 10.41
N ASP A 59 -3.35 6.59 10.46
CA ASP A 59 -4.16 6.01 11.51
C ASP A 59 -4.05 4.48 11.51
N THR A 60 -4.21 3.85 10.36
CA THR A 60 -4.10 2.39 10.22
C THR A 60 -2.69 1.87 10.53
N VAL A 61 -1.64 2.55 10.04
CA VAL A 61 -0.24 2.17 10.29
C VAL A 61 0.11 2.28 11.77
N CYS A 62 -0.29 3.37 12.41
CA CYS A 62 -0.02 3.55 13.84
C CYS A 62 -0.79 2.53 14.68
N ALA A 63 -2.07 2.29 14.38
CA ALA A 63 -2.85 1.26 15.06
C ALA A 63 -2.22 -0.13 14.92
N TYR A 64 -1.65 -0.44 13.74
CA TYR A 64 -0.92 -1.68 13.51
C TYR A 64 0.30 -1.82 14.42
N PHE A 65 1.15 -0.79 14.54
CA PHE A 65 2.31 -0.84 15.43
C PHE A 65 1.94 -0.79 16.92
N GLU A 66 0.92 -0.02 17.28
CA GLU A 66 0.37 0.05 18.65
C GLU A 66 -0.21 -1.29 19.12
N SER A 67 -0.65 -2.17 18.21
CA SER A 67 -1.06 -3.55 18.55
C SER A 67 0.10 -4.48 18.94
N GLY A 68 1.34 -4.01 18.91
CA GLY A 68 2.54 -4.81 19.18
C GLY A 68 3.04 -5.60 17.97
N ALA A 69 2.62 -5.24 16.78
CA ALA A 69 3.04 -5.91 15.55
C ALA A 69 4.55 -5.78 15.30
N LYS A 70 5.12 -6.80 14.66
CA LYS A 70 6.54 -6.81 14.29
C LYS A 70 6.79 -5.83 13.13
N ILE A 71 8.00 -5.27 13.13
CA ILE A 71 8.48 -4.44 12.02
C ILE A 71 8.64 -5.33 10.79
N PRO A 72 7.98 -5.01 9.64
CA PRO A 72 8.12 -5.75 8.40
C PRO A 72 9.44 -5.41 7.67
N ASP A 73 9.79 -6.21 6.65
CA ASP A 73 10.89 -5.87 5.74
C ASP A 73 10.58 -4.59 4.97
N ILE A 74 9.31 -4.41 4.58
CA ILE A 74 8.82 -3.19 3.92
C ILE A 74 7.37 -2.91 4.33
N LEU A 75 7.09 -1.63 4.61
CA LEU A 75 5.76 -1.06 4.68
C LEU A 75 5.50 -0.33 3.36
N LEU A 76 4.49 -0.74 2.63
CA LEU A 76 4.18 -0.23 1.30
C LEU A 76 2.81 0.43 1.28
N THR A 77 2.72 1.64 0.73
CA THR A 77 1.43 2.31 0.49
C THR A 77 1.04 2.28 -0.99
N GLY A 78 -0.23 2.51 -1.27
CA GLY A 78 -0.81 2.39 -2.60
C GLY A 78 -0.30 3.40 -3.60
N ASP A 79 -0.64 4.67 -3.39
CA ASP A 79 -0.36 5.75 -4.34
C ASP A 79 -0.41 7.14 -3.68
N LEU A 80 0.23 7.26 -2.52
CA LEU A 80 0.34 8.54 -1.80
C LEU A 80 1.17 9.58 -2.55
N GLY A 81 2.13 9.13 -3.34
CA GLY A 81 3.10 10.00 -4.01
C GLY A 81 4.05 10.71 -3.04
N ASN A 82 4.79 11.70 -3.55
CA ASN A 82 5.80 12.40 -2.75
C ASN A 82 5.21 13.10 -1.52
N GLU A 83 4.19 13.90 -1.71
CA GLU A 83 3.60 14.72 -0.64
C GLU A 83 2.89 13.86 0.40
N GLY A 84 2.03 12.93 -0.05
CA GLY A 84 1.33 12.05 0.87
C GLY A 84 2.28 11.12 1.64
N THR A 85 3.38 10.67 1.03
CA THR A 85 4.45 9.92 1.69
C THR A 85 5.09 10.72 2.82
N GLN A 86 5.40 12.00 2.60
CA GLN A 86 5.99 12.85 3.63
C GLN A 86 5.01 13.08 4.77
N ILE A 87 3.76 13.42 4.45
CA ILE A 87 2.70 13.61 5.45
C ILE A 87 2.50 12.34 6.31
N LEU A 88 2.45 11.17 5.67
CA LEU A 88 2.34 9.89 6.38
C LEU A 88 3.48 9.69 7.38
N ARG A 89 4.73 9.91 6.95
CA ARG A 89 5.92 9.75 7.81
C ARG A 89 5.90 10.71 8.98
N ASP A 90 5.54 11.97 8.74
CA ASP A 90 5.46 12.99 9.78
C ASP A 90 4.36 12.65 10.81
N LEU A 91 3.18 12.21 10.36
CA LEU A 91 2.09 11.79 11.24
C LEU A 91 2.44 10.56 12.07
N CYS A 92 3.07 9.55 11.47
CA CYS A 92 3.54 8.36 12.20
C CYS A 92 4.64 8.73 13.21
N SER A 93 5.59 9.58 12.83
CA SER A 93 6.65 10.06 13.72
C SER A 93 6.10 10.84 14.91
N ALA A 94 5.09 11.68 14.70
CA ALA A 94 4.39 12.41 15.76
C ALA A 94 3.69 11.48 16.77
N ARG A 95 3.32 10.26 16.36
CA ARG A 95 2.77 9.21 17.22
C ARG A 95 3.83 8.24 17.75
N GLY A 96 5.13 8.54 17.56
CA GLY A 96 6.26 7.74 18.07
C GLY A 96 6.69 6.58 17.18
N HIS A 97 6.22 6.51 15.94
CA HIS A 97 6.55 5.46 14.97
C HIS A 97 7.37 6.01 13.81
N ASP A 98 8.70 5.87 13.86
CA ASP A 98 9.58 6.21 12.73
C ASP A 98 9.56 5.08 11.68
N ILE A 99 8.84 5.31 10.60
CA ILE A 99 8.73 4.38 9.46
C ILE A 99 9.67 4.72 8.30
N SER A 100 10.51 5.74 8.42
CA SER A 100 11.31 6.29 7.31
C SER A 100 12.20 5.26 6.62
N LYS A 101 12.71 4.28 7.37
CA LYS A 101 13.63 3.25 6.87
C LYS A 101 12.94 2.06 6.19
N ILE A 102 11.66 1.86 6.48
CA ILE A 102 10.91 0.70 5.99
C ILE A 102 9.80 1.08 5.01
N HIS A 103 9.41 2.36 4.98
CA HIS A 103 8.28 2.82 4.17
C HIS A 103 8.71 3.16 2.74
N SER A 104 7.93 2.64 1.79
CA SER A 104 7.93 3.03 0.38
C SER A 104 6.48 3.16 -0.12
N ASP A 105 6.33 3.69 -1.34
CA ASP A 105 5.01 3.93 -1.94
C ASP A 105 4.99 3.43 -3.39
N CYS A 106 3.93 2.75 -3.80
CA CYS A 106 3.82 2.20 -5.15
C CYS A 106 3.89 3.31 -6.21
N GLY A 107 3.31 4.48 -5.93
CA GLY A 107 3.37 5.63 -6.82
C GLY A 107 4.78 6.19 -7.01
N LEU A 108 5.68 5.94 -6.04
CA LEU A 108 7.09 6.32 -6.13
C LEU A 108 7.96 5.24 -6.79
N ILE A 109 7.54 3.97 -6.72
CA ILE A 109 8.29 2.84 -7.29
C ILE A 109 8.05 2.70 -8.80
N ILE A 110 6.82 2.97 -9.27
CA ILE A 110 6.39 2.60 -10.62
C ILE A 110 7.05 3.42 -11.72
N PHE A 111 7.55 4.61 -11.42
CA PHE A 111 8.22 5.49 -12.35
C PHE A 111 9.65 5.81 -11.91
N ASP A 112 10.55 5.97 -12.87
CA ASP A 112 11.87 6.51 -12.62
C ASP A 112 11.77 8.04 -12.36
N ARG A 113 12.22 8.44 -11.17
CA ARG A 113 12.10 9.83 -10.69
C ARG A 113 13.09 10.78 -11.35
N GLU A 114 14.17 10.29 -11.93
CA GLU A 114 15.22 11.10 -12.52
C GLU A 114 15.00 11.34 -14.00
N THR A 115 14.46 10.33 -14.70
CA THR A 115 14.36 10.34 -16.16
C THR A 115 12.95 10.56 -16.69
N GLN A 116 11.93 10.43 -15.84
CA GLN A 116 10.53 10.59 -16.23
C GLN A 116 9.88 11.79 -15.55
N ASP A 117 9.19 12.64 -16.30
CA ASP A 117 8.37 13.74 -15.77
C ASP A 117 7.06 13.17 -15.19
N LYS A 118 7.02 12.97 -13.88
CA LYS A 118 5.92 12.32 -13.15
C LYS A 118 5.36 13.11 -11.98
N HIS A 119 5.86 14.35 -11.79
CA HIS A 119 5.46 15.22 -10.68
C HIS A 119 5.50 14.50 -9.32
N ALA A 120 4.33 14.35 -8.67
CA ALA A 120 4.22 13.72 -7.36
C ALA A 120 4.37 12.19 -7.38
N GLY A 121 4.26 11.55 -8.54
CA GLY A 121 4.37 10.10 -8.70
C GLY A 121 3.24 9.47 -9.50
N GLY A 122 3.14 8.14 -9.48
CA GLY A 122 2.05 7.38 -10.05
C GLY A 122 0.82 7.38 -9.16
N SER A 123 -0.37 7.31 -9.75
CA SER A 123 -1.65 7.24 -9.02
C SER A 123 -2.65 6.33 -9.71
N GLY A 124 -3.74 6.05 -9.01
CA GLY A 124 -4.86 5.27 -9.50
C GLY A 124 -4.79 3.79 -9.14
N CYS A 125 -5.93 3.09 -9.27
CA CYS A 125 -6.10 1.70 -8.83
C CYS A 125 -5.15 0.71 -9.53
N GLY A 126 -4.69 1.01 -10.74
CA GLY A 126 -3.70 0.20 -11.46
C GLY A 126 -2.28 0.31 -10.88
N CYS A 127 -1.95 1.36 -10.14
CA CYS A 127 -0.61 1.63 -9.62
C CYS A 127 -0.15 0.53 -8.66
N SER A 128 -0.84 0.38 -7.54
CA SER A 128 -0.52 -0.63 -6.53
C SER A 128 -0.68 -2.06 -7.04
N ALA A 129 -1.70 -2.31 -7.87
CA ALA A 129 -1.91 -3.64 -8.47
C ALA A 129 -0.73 -4.07 -9.34
N ALA A 130 -0.21 -3.15 -10.18
CA ALA A 130 0.97 -3.41 -11.01
C ALA A 130 2.23 -3.62 -10.18
N VAL A 131 2.51 -2.74 -9.19
CA VAL A 131 3.69 -2.86 -8.33
C VAL A 131 3.66 -4.13 -7.49
N LEU A 132 2.54 -4.45 -6.86
CA LEU A 132 2.40 -5.67 -6.07
C LEU A 132 2.62 -6.91 -6.92
N SER A 133 1.91 -7.05 -8.06
CA SER A 133 1.97 -8.26 -8.90
C SER A 133 3.32 -8.42 -9.61
N ALA A 134 3.87 -7.34 -10.16
CA ALA A 134 5.08 -7.40 -10.98
C ALA A 134 6.38 -7.35 -10.19
N ASN A 135 6.40 -6.72 -9.02
CA ASN A 135 7.61 -6.50 -8.23
C ASN A 135 7.55 -7.20 -6.87
N ILE A 136 6.67 -6.77 -5.98
CA ILE A 136 6.69 -7.15 -4.57
C ILE A 136 6.45 -8.65 -4.37
N LEU A 137 5.35 -9.19 -4.89
CA LEU A 137 5.05 -10.61 -4.74
C LEU A 137 6.08 -11.51 -5.46
N ARG A 138 6.68 -11.02 -6.54
CA ARG A 138 7.80 -11.73 -7.18
C ARG A 138 9.06 -11.72 -6.31
N ALA A 139 9.36 -10.61 -5.63
CA ALA A 139 10.47 -10.54 -4.68
C ALA A 139 10.24 -11.49 -3.49
N MET A 140 9.01 -11.58 -2.99
CA MET A 140 8.63 -12.52 -1.95
C MET A 140 8.80 -13.98 -2.41
N ARG A 141 8.33 -14.32 -3.61
CA ARG A 141 8.51 -15.68 -4.16
C ARG A 141 9.96 -16.08 -4.34
N ARG A 142 10.86 -15.13 -4.62
CA ARG A 142 12.30 -15.35 -4.68
C ARG A 142 13.00 -15.38 -3.32
N GLY A 143 12.26 -15.12 -2.23
CA GLY A 143 12.79 -15.07 -0.87
C GLY A 143 13.62 -13.82 -0.56
N THR A 144 13.56 -12.77 -1.40
CA THR A 144 14.26 -11.50 -1.15
C THR A 144 13.48 -10.57 -0.23
N LEU A 145 12.17 -10.75 -0.14
CA LEU A 145 11.28 -10.16 0.86
C LEU A 145 10.49 -11.28 1.52
N ARG A 146 10.29 -11.20 2.82
CA ARG A 146 9.57 -12.24 3.58
C ARG A 146 8.37 -11.71 4.34
N ASP A 147 8.38 -10.45 4.69
CA ASP A 147 7.36 -9.81 5.52
C ASP A 147 7.04 -8.43 4.93
N VAL A 148 5.88 -8.31 4.33
CA VAL A 148 5.43 -7.11 3.63
C VAL A 148 4.10 -6.65 4.21
N VAL A 149 4.06 -5.43 4.71
CA VAL A 149 2.81 -4.76 5.06
C VAL A 149 2.42 -3.84 3.92
N PHE A 150 1.23 -4.01 3.40
CA PHE A 150 0.66 -3.16 2.35
C PHE A 150 -0.56 -2.43 2.87
N VAL A 151 -0.60 -1.11 2.66
CA VAL A 151 -1.76 -0.27 2.96
C VAL A 151 -2.37 0.21 1.66
N GLY A 152 -3.51 -0.33 1.31
CA GLY A 152 -4.30 0.11 0.15
C GLY A 152 -4.96 1.44 0.46
N THR A 153 -4.40 2.51 -0.12
CA THR A 153 -4.88 3.88 0.06
C THR A 153 -5.99 4.22 -0.92
N GLY A 154 -6.96 5.00 -0.48
CA GLY A 154 -8.07 5.45 -1.32
C GLY A 154 -8.59 6.82 -0.89
N ALA A 155 -8.99 7.62 -1.87
CA ALA A 155 -9.69 8.89 -1.69
C ALA A 155 -11.16 8.73 -2.07
N LEU A 156 -12.06 9.07 -1.16
CA LEU A 156 -13.51 9.01 -1.37
C LEU A 156 -13.96 10.28 -2.08
N MET A 157 -13.75 10.31 -3.38
CA MET A 157 -13.97 11.49 -4.21
C MET A 157 -15.05 11.22 -5.25
N ASN A 158 -16.00 12.16 -5.38
CA ASN A 158 -16.93 12.19 -6.49
C ASN A 158 -17.06 13.61 -7.06
N THR A 159 -17.48 13.71 -8.31
CA THR A 159 -17.58 14.99 -9.02
C THR A 159 -18.52 15.99 -8.33
N MET A 160 -19.65 15.50 -7.82
CA MET A 160 -20.63 16.38 -7.15
C MET A 160 -20.08 16.98 -5.86
N SER A 161 -19.45 16.16 -5.01
CA SER A 161 -18.86 16.63 -3.75
C SER A 161 -17.79 17.70 -4.00
N ILE A 162 -16.94 17.50 -5.02
CA ILE A 162 -15.91 18.49 -5.40
C ILE A 162 -16.55 19.79 -5.86
N GLN A 163 -17.54 19.73 -6.76
CA GLN A 163 -18.22 20.93 -7.24
C GLN A 163 -18.95 21.70 -6.13
N GLN A 164 -19.39 21.03 -5.09
CA GLN A 164 -20.00 21.60 -3.91
C GLN A 164 -18.96 22.09 -2.88
N GLY A 165 -17.66 21.97 -3.15
CA GLY A 165 -16.58 22.39 -2.26
C GLY A 165 -16.48 21.55 -0.98
N GLN A 166 -16.95 20.30 -1.01
CA GLN A 166 -16.82 19.38 0.10
C GLN A 166 -15.38 18.85 0.21
N SER A 167 -15.00 18.39 1.39
CA SER A 167 -13.71 17.73 1.63
C SER A 167 -13.66 16.33 0.98
N ILE A 168 -12.46 15.82 0.85
CA ILE A 168 -12.15 14.51 0.27
C ILE A 168 -11.67 13.60 1.40
N PRO A 169 -12.54 12.75 1.97
CA PRO A 169 -12.13 11.79 2.97
C PRO A 169 -11.19 10.72 2.38
N GLY A 170 -10.23 10.28 3.18
CA GLY A 170 -9.33 9.19 2.84
C GLY A 170 -9.67 7.90 3.58
N ILE A 171 -9.19 6.77 3.05
CA ILE A 171 -9.24 5.47 3.70
C ILE A 171 -7.95 4.69 3.40
N GLY A 172 -7.54 3.81 4.31
CA GLY A 172 -6.41 2.91 4.10
C GLY A 172 -6.62 1.58 4.81
N HIS A 173 -6.76 0.48 4.06
CA HIS A 173 -6.86 -0.86 4.60
C HIS A 173 -5.49 -1.54 4.57
N LEU A 174 -5.13 -2.26 5.64
CA LEU A 174 -3.84 -2.92 5.75
C LEU A 174 -3.98 -4.43 5.53
N VAL A 175 -3.03 -4.97 4.75
CA VAL A 175 -2.82 -6.41 4.56
C VAL A 175 -1.36 -6.72 4.79
N ARG A 176 -1.06 -7.73 5.60
CA ARG A 176 0.29 -8.26 5.80
C ARG A 176 0.46 -9.55 5.03
N PHE A 177 1.47 -9.59 4.20
CA PHE A 177 1.91 -10.77 3.47
C PHE A 177 3.16 -11.34 4.12
N THR A 178 3.20 -12.66 4.30
CA THR A 178 4.39 -13.38 4.75
C THR A 178 4.77 -14.44 3.73
N ALA A 179 6.08 -14.54 3.43
CA ALA A 179 6.60 -15.64 2.64
C ALA A 179 7.08 -16.76 3.60
N GLY A 180 6.45 -17.92 3.49
CA GLY A 180 6.86 -19.15 4.17
C GLY A 180 7.74 -19.99 3.26
N LYS A 181 8.62 -20.82 3.84
CA LYS A 181 9.17 -21.95 3.07
C LYS A 181 7.97 -22.78 2.64
N GLY A 182 7.71 -22.87 1.34
CA GLY A 182 6.71 -23.78 0.83
C GLY A 182 6.85 -25.09 1.59
N ALA A 183 5.73 -25.67 2.03
CA ALA A 183 5.75 -26.93 2.76
C ALA A 183 6.63 -27.89 1.95
N GLY A 184 7.88 -28.03 2.40
CA GLY A 184 8.86 -28.86 1.76
C GLY A 184 8.32 -30.29 1.72
N MET A 185 8.48 -30.88 0.55
CA MET A 185 8.29 -32.31 0.35
C MET A 185 8.91 -33.11 1.47
#